data_28a8598677f4efba3704ea0d750bd2e6
#
_entry.id   28a8598677f4efba3704ea0d750bd2e6
#
_cell.length_a   1.000
_cell.length_b   1.000
_cell.length_c   1.000
_cell.angle_alpha   90.00
_cell.angle_beta   90.00
_cell.angle_gamma   90.00
#
_symmetry.space_group_name_H-M   'P 1'
#
loop_
_entity.id
_entity.type
_entity.pdbx_description
1 polymer ?
#
loop_
_entity_poly.entity_id
_entity_poly.type
_entity_poly.pdbx_seq_one_letter_code
_entity_poly.pdbx_strand_id
1 'polypeptide(L)'
;TNAYLFNSSEMELSHFLQLDSENFLAVYYGEDGMEMYTYSYSDELANKELEEITIYSLYESESIRQYSAQYQNDNPNVVINYEVGITEDSGQTENDAIKALNTELMSDNAPDILFLDNLSSDDLINKGMLEDISDIVNSKKESLFENILDVYFTEDKIYSLPLRVKIPVIFGEEDIINKFSNLENILDNKDEINNRLFGTYSARDILNLMYNINNDKLIKNNIININEIKLFLENIKEIYEFEKSNIDEDSYNNYLEYAEQMSSEFMKQMSEVYLEKSIDPIEVLRPEYSMDIGYISSFYDLANIYTAMQEDENLTYNTYAGSNKFLEKNIISITSKSNKKEIAKDFISYVIDKKSQEINNYQGIPINKEALLSIYNKNLGNDNLGGVGISGEGYEIDLDIKCPPEEEYNKFVNIVNNLISPINID
;
A
#
# COMPACT_ATOMS: atom_id res chain seq x y z
N THR A 1 -13.06 26.48 4.05
CA THR A 1 -13.85 26.24 2.82
C THR A 1 -14.14 24.76 2.69
N ASN A 2 -15.41 24.38 2.59
CA ASN A 2 -15.80 22.99 2.35
C ASN A 2 -15.63 22.58 0.86
N ALA A 3 -14.61 23.07 0.21
CA ALA A 3 -14.26 22.70 -1.15
C ALA A 3 -13.34 21.45 -1.13
N TYR A 4 -13.85 20.34 -0.57
CA TYR A 4 -13.12 19.11 -0.39
C TYR A 4 -12.52 18.54 -1.70
N LEU A 5 -13.17 18.80 -2.84
CA LEU A 5 -12.68 18.38 -4.15
C LEU A 5 -11.35 19.01 -4.54
N PHE A 6 -10.97 20.17 -3.98
CA PHE A 6 -9.64 20.74 -4.21
C PHE A 6 -8.49 19.89 -3.64
N ASN A 7 -8.80 19.00 -2.70
CA ASN A 7 -7.84 18.09 -2.08
C ASN A 7 -8.12 16.61 -2.42
N SER A 8 -9.05 16.35 -3.35
CA SER A 8 -9.36 14.99 -3.78
C SER A 8 -8.27 14.47 -4.73
N SER A 9 -7.83 13.24 -4.52
CA SER A 9 -6.95 12.53 -5.46
C SER A 9 -7.71 11.89 -6.64
N GLU A 10 -9.03 11.77 -6.53
CA GLU A 10 -9.90 11.20 -7.58
C GLU A 10 -10.31 12.21 -8.64
N MET A 11 -10.15 13.51 -8.35
CA MET A 11 -10.65 14.60 -9.17
C MET A 11 -9.57 15.65 -9.39
N GLU A 12 -9.12 15.81 -10.63
CA GLU A 12 -8.18 16.86 -11.02
C GLU A 12 -8.91 18.15 -11.40
N LEU A 13 -8.56 19.26 -10.72
CA LEU A 13 -9.14 20.58 -11.06
C LEU A 13 -8.57 21.07 -12.38
N SER A 14 -9.40 21.12 -13.40
CA SER A 14 -9.04 21.63 -14.73
C SER A 14 -9.26 23.14 -14.88
N HIS A 15 -10.41 23.62 -14.44
CA HIS A 15 -10.78 25.03 -14.57
C HIS A 15 -11.49 25.53 -13.33
N PHE A 16 -11.18 26.75 -12.93
CA PHE A 16 -11.87 27.47 -11.86
C PHE A 16 -12.24 28.87 -12.34
N LEU A 17 -13.54 29.17 -12.37
CA LEU A 17 -14.06 30.42 -12.91
C LEU A 17 -14.92 31.12 -11.86
N GLN A 18 -14.67 32.41 -11.66
CA GLN A 18 -15.57 33.26 -10.86
C GLN A 18 -16.79 33.67 -11.73
N LEU A 19 -17.96 33.31 -11.30
CA LEU A 19 -19.22 33.67 -12.00
C LEU A 19 -19.73 35.07 -11.58
N ASP A 20 -19.65 35.34 -10.28
CA ASP A 20 -19.93 36.63 -9.67
C ASP A 20 -19.18 36.81 -8.35
N SER A 21 -19.54 37.77 -7.48
CA SER A 21 -18.82 38.03 -6.23
C SER A 21 -18.90 36.90 -5.20
N GLU A 22 -19.88 36.01 -5.32
CA GLU A 22 -20.16 34.96 -4.33
C GLU A 22 -20.18 33.56 -4.94
N ASN A 23 -20.19 33.41 -6.26
CA ASN A 23 -20.34 32.15 -6.94
C ASN A 23 -19.15 31.84 -7.85
N PHE A 24 -18.71 30.59 -7.80
CA PHE A 24 -17.60 30.05 -8.56
C PHE A 24 -18.02 28.76 -9.24
N LEU A 25 -17.50 28.51 -10.44
CA LEU A 25 -17.62 27.24 -11.16
C LEU A 25 -16.25 26.57 -11.19
N ALA A 26 -16.21 25.33 -10.77
CA ALA A 26 -15.04 24.47 -10.91
C ALA A 26 -15.36 23.31 -11.85
N VAL A 27 -14.42 22.98 -12.71
CA VAL A 27 -14.47 21.85 -13.63
C VAL A 27 -13.36 20.88 -13.24
N TYR A 28 -13.74 19.64 -12.98
CA TYR A 28 -12.82 18.57 -12.60
C TYR A 28 -12.86 17.48 -13.67
N TYR A 29 -11.75 16.76 -13.79
CA TYR A 29 -11.67 15.47 -14.47
C TYR A 29 -11.53 14.35 -13.43
N GLY A 30 -12.38 13.33 -13.52
CA GLY A 30 -12.35 12.11 -12.72
C GLY A 30 -12.46 10.87 -13.60
N GLU A 31 -12.51 9.69 -13.00
CA GLU A 31 -12.65 8.42 -13.72
C GLU A 31 -13.87 8.37 -14.64
N ASP A 32 -14.98 8.95 -14.21
CA ASP A 32 -16.24 9.02 -14.97
C ASP A 32 -16.26 10.17 -16.02
N GLY A 33 -15.16 10.90 -16.15
CA GLY A 33 -14.99 12.00 -17.09
C GLY A 33 -15.07 13.38 -16.45
N MET A 34 -15.62 14.36 -17.19
CA MET A 34 -15.64 15.76 -16.78
C MET A 34 -16.88 16.07 -15.92
N GLU A 35 -16.63 16.59 -14.73
CA GLU A 35 -17.67 17.03 -13.81
C GLU A 35 -17.60 18.54 -13.52
N MET A 36 -18.76 19.18 -13.30
CA MET A 36 -18.85 20.60 -13.02
C MET A 36 -19.56 20.85 -11.68
N TYR A 37 -18.91 21.64 -10.83
CA TYR A 37 -19.41 22.00 -9.51
C TYR A 37 -19.53 23.52 -9.36
N THR A 38 -20.61 23.97 -8.73
CA THR A 38 -20.76 25.37 -8.33
C THR A 38 -20.47 25.53 -6.85
N TYR A 39 -19.60 26.46 -6.52
CA TYR A 39 -19.29 26.84 -5.14
C TYR A 39 -19.89 28.22 -4.88
N SER A 40 -20.62 28.35 -3.79
CA SER A 40 -21.17 29.63 -3.36
C SER A 40 -20.59 30.02 -2.00
N TYR A 41 -20.20 31.30 -1.89
CA TYR A 41 -19.82 31.85 -0.59
C TYR A 41 -21.04 31.89 0.33
N SER A 42 -20.86 31.50 1.59
CA SER A 42 -21.89 31.53 2.61
C SER A 42 -21.35 32.18 3.89
N ASP A 43 -21.92 33.33 4.24
CA ASP A 43 -21.63 34.01 5.50
C ASP A 43 -21.97 33.14 6.71
N GLU A 44 -22.99 32.31 6.63
CA GLU A 44 -23.39 31.40 7.71
C GLU A 44 -22.32 30.33 7.94
N LEU A 45 -21.78 29.73 6.88
CA LEU A 45 -20.70 28.76 6.98
C LEU A 45 -19.36 29.42 7.37
N ALA A 46 -19.09 30.63 6.88
CA ALA A 46 -17.87 31.35 7.21
C ALA A 46 -17.80 31.79 8.69
N ASN A 47 -18.94 31.95 9.33
CA ASN A 47 -19.03 32.33 10.75
C ASN A 47 -19.33 31.14 11.68
N LYS A 48 -19.43 29.91 11.15
CA LYS A 48 -19.64 28.71 11.95
C LYS A 48 -18.34 28.35 12.67
N GLU A 49 -18.46 28.02 13.93
CA GLU A 49 -17.34 27.48 14.70
C GLU A 49 -17.04 26.09 14.14
N LEU A 50 -15.89 25.95 13.45
CA LEU A 50 -15.43 24.70 12.86
C LEU A 50 -14.57 23.95 13.88
N GLU A 51 -14.73 22.66 13.91
CA GLU A 51 -13.86 21.79 14.68
C GLU A 51 -12.65 21.39 13.83
N GLU A 52 -11.45 21.70 14.31
CA GLU A 52 -10.22 21.42 13.57
C GLU A 52 -9.53 20.20 14.19
N ILE A 53 -9.09 19.26 13.36
CA ILE A 53 -8.19 18.17 13.72
C ILE A 53 -6.96 18.18 12.83
N THR A 54 -5.83 17.78 13.42
CA THR A 54 -4.56 17.66 12.70
C THR A 54 -4.23 16.20 12.49
N ILE A 55 -3.97 15.83 11.24
CA ILE A 55 -3.47 14.52 10.83
C ILE A 55 -2.02 14.69 10.39
N TYR A 56 -1.15 13.79 10.82
CA TYR A 56 0.26 13.79 10.44
C TYR A 56 0.66 12.45 9.82
N SER A 57 1.50 12.52 8.79
CA SER A 57 2.28 11.40 8.27
C SER A 57 3.71 11.83 7.98
N LEU A 58 4.65 10.89 8.00
CA LEU A 58 6.05 11.19 7.71
C LEU A 58 6.23 11.61 6.24
N TYR A 59 5.60 10.90 5.32
CA TYR A 59 5.57 11.17 3.89
C TYR A 59 4.15 11.47 3.43
N GLU A 60 4.03 12.13 2.30
CA GLU A 60 2.73 12.42 1.71
C GLU A 60 2.05 11.13 1.24
N SER A 61 0.74 11.01 1.48
CA SER A 61 -0.08 9.87 1.07
C SER A 61 -1.38 10.33 0.41
N GLU A 62 -1.61 9.87 -0.82
CA GLU A 62 -2.86 10.11 -1.54
C GLU A 62 -4.07 9.51 -0.81
N SER A 63 -3.92 8.32 -0.21
CA SER A 63 -5.00 7.71 0.57
C SER A 63 -5.42 8.58 1.76
N ILE A 64 -4.46 9.21 2.46
CA ILE A 64 -4.77 10.10 3.58
C ILE A 64 -5.52 11.33 3.08
N ARG A 65 -5.10 11.91 1.96
CA ARG A 65 -5.82 13.03 1.33
C ARG A 65 -7.25 12.63 0.97
N GLN A 66 -7.42 11.47 0.38
CA GLN A 66 -8.72 10.95 -0.04
C GLN A 66 -9.63 10.68 1.16
N TYR A 67 -9.15 10.00 2.21
CA TYR A 67 -9.92 9.80 3.44
C TYR A 67 -10.32 11.14 4.08
N SER A 68 -9.38 12.08 4.13
CA SER A 68 -9.62 13.41 4.69
C SER A 68 -10.67 14.19 3.89
N ALA A 69 -10.58 14.17 2.55
CA ALA A 69 -11.53 14.83 1.68
C ALA A 69 -12.94 14.23 1.80
N GLN A 70 -13.06 12.91 1.79
CA GLN A 70 -14.33 12.21 1.94
C GLN A 70 -14.98 12.48 3.31
N TYR A 71 -14.18 12.40 4.38
CA TYR A 71 -14.66 12.67 5.73
C TYR A 71 -15.18 14.11 5.88
N GLN A 72 -14.42 15.11 5.39
CA GLN A 72 -14.85 16.51 5.41
C GLN A 72 -16.10 16.78 4.56
N ASN A 73 -16.26 16.04 3.45
CA ASN A 73 -17.50 16.14 2.66
C ASN A 73 -18.72 15.68 3.45
N ASP A 74 -18.61 14.56 4.15
CA ASP A 74 -19.69 14.00 4.93
C ASP A 74 -19.87 14.74 6.29
N ASN A 75 -18.81 15.42 6.77
CA ASN A 75 -18.77 16.18 8.02
C ASN A 75 -18.38 17.65 7.81
N PRO A 76 -19.27 18.51 7.27
CA PRO A 76 -18.94 19.87 6.83
C PRO A 76 -18.58 20.83 7.98
N ASN A 77 -18.64 20.39 9.22
CA ASN A 77 -18.26 21.17 10.40
C ASN A 77 -16.82 20.89 10.82
N VAL A 78 -16.16 19.90 10.22
CA VAL A 78 -14.79 19.50 10.54
C VAL A 78 -13.85 20.01 9.47
N VAL A 79 -12.71 20.55 9.92
CA VAL A 79 -11.57 20.89 9.08
C VAL A 79 -10.43 19.95 9.44
N ILE A 80 -9.84 19.33 8.45
CA ILE A 80 -8.66 18.49 8.61
C ILE A 80 -7.45 19.27 8.13
N ASN A 81 -6.48 19.46 9.01
CA ASN A 81 -5.15 19.97 8.67
C ASN A 81 -4.22 18.77 8.49
N TYR A 82 -3.87 18.49 7.23
CA TYR A 82 -2.94 17.39 6.93
C TYR A 82 -1.51 17.92 6.87
N GLU A 83 -0.68 17.45 7.80
CA GLU A 83 0.73 17.79 7.95
C GLU A 83 1.61 16.65 7.48
N VAL A 84 2.62 16.97 6.69
CA VAL A 84 3.59 16.02 6.12
C VAL A 84 4.97 16.37 6.65
N GLY A 85 5.64 15.39 7.29
CA GLY A 85 6.94 15.58 7.90
C GLY A 85 8.05 15.87 6.89
N ILE A 86 8.01 15.23 5.72
CA ILE A 86 9.00 15.41 4.64
C ILE A 86 8.28 15.81 3.37
N THR A 87 8.56 17.00 2.89
CA THR A 87 8.10 17.52 1.60
C THR A 87 9.30 17.74 0.67
N GLU A 88 9.06 17.79 -0.65
CA GLU A 88 10.10 17.99 -1.67
C GLU A 88 11.08 19.11 -1.34
N ASP A 89 10.55 20.24 -0.86
CA ASP A 89 11.32 21.47 -0.60
C ASP A 89 11.84 21.56 0.85
N SER A 90 11.54 20.58 1.72
CA SER A 90 11.85 20.68 3.14
C SER A 90 13.36 20.64 3.44
N GLY A 91 14.14 19.95 2.61
CA GLY A 91 15.56 19.69 2.85
C GLY A 91 15.85 18.95 4.17
N GLN A 92 14.82 18.44 4.82
CA GLN A 92 14.91 17.67 6.07
C GLN A 92 15.26 16.22 5.78
N THR A 93 16.05 15.63 6.68
CA THR A 93 16.22 14.17 6.68
C THR A 93 15.06 13.51 7.45
N GLU A 94 14.82 12.25 7.17
CA GLU A 94 13.85 11.42 7.92
C GLU A 94 14.09 11.47 9.44
N ASN A 95 15.35 11.34 9.86
CA ASN A 95 15.71 11.44 11.27
C ASN A 95 15.41 12.82 11.88
N ASP A 96 15.48 13.89 11.12
CA ASP A 96 15.17 15.24 11.61
C ASP A 96 13.65 15.41 11.74
N ALA A 97 12.87 14.92 10.78
CA ALA A 97 11.41 14.92 10.84
C ALA A 97 10.88 14.07 12.02
N ILE A 98 11.43 12.88 12.23
CA ILE A 98 11.07 12.01 13.38
C ILE A 98 11.42 12.68 14.71
N LYS A 99 12.56 13.38 14.83
CA LYS A 99 12.91 14.14 16.04
C LYS A 99 11.97 15.31 16.29
N ALA A 100 11.59 16.03 15.23
CA ALA A 100 10.62 17.11 15.30
C ALA A 100 9.27 16.58 15.79
N LEU A 101 8.74 15.54 15.18
CA LEU A 101 7.52 14.86 15.59
C LEU A 101 7.58 14.40 17.05
N ASN A 102 8.65 13.74 17.47
CA ASN A 102 8.80 13.31 18.88
C ASN A 102 8.78 14.48 19.86
N THR A 103 9.28 15.66 19.46
CA THR A 103 9.21 16.87 20.30
C THR A 103 7.78 17.41 20.37
N GLU A 104 7.09 17.39 19.26
CA GLU A 104 5.72 17.88 19.10
C GLU A 104 4.73 17.02 19.89
N LEU A 105 4.89 15.69 19.84
CA LEU A 105 4.09 14.72 20.61
C LEU A 105 4.19 14.91 22.13
N MET A 106 5.23 15.57 22.62
CA MET A 106 5.37 15.92 24.03
C MET A 106 4.71 17.26 24.38
N SER A 107 4.33 18.06 23.41
CA SER A 107 3.72 19.38 23.57
C SER A 107 2.20 19.34 23.53
N ASP A 108 1.57 20.49 23.78
CA ASP A 108 0.11 20.65 23.67
C ASP A 108 -0.34 20.85 22.20
N ASN A 109 0.61 20.92 21.26
CA ASN A 109 0.35 21.07 19.83
C ASN A 109 0.54 19.74 19.05
N ALA A 110 0.51 18.62 19.76
CA ALA A 110 0.62 17.30 19.12
C ALA A 110 -0.49 17.12 18.09
N PRO A 111 -0.20 16.51 16.91
CA PRO A 111 -1.23 16.09 15.98
C PRO A 111 -2.27 15.20 16.66
N ASP A 112 -3.51 15.25 16.23
CA ASP A 112 -4.57 14.43 16.81
C ASP A 112 -4.50 12.98 16.32
N ILE A 113 -4.20 12.79 15.05
CA ILE A 113 -4.11 11.50 14.38
C ILE A 113 -2.72 11.37 13.75
N LEU A 114 -2.13 10.18 13.88
CA LEU A 114 -0.90 9.80 13.22
C LEU A 114 -1.15 8.66 12.22
N PHE A 115 -0.57 8.79 11.05
CA PHE A 115 -0.29 7.65 10.20
C PHE A 115 1.15 7.22 10.44
N LEU A 116 1.33 5.96 10.83
CA LEU A 116 2.58 5.44 11.37
C LEU A 116 3.44 4.70 10.33
N ASP A 117 3.06 4.76 9.06
CA ASP A 117 3.91 4.22 8.01
C ASP A 117 5.30 4.88 8.09
N ASN A 118 6.35 4.04 8.12
CA ASN A 118 7.75 4.43 8.37
C ASN A 118 8.03 5.06 9.76
N LEU A 119 7.15 4.86 10.74
CA LEU A 119 7.35 5.24 12.13
C LEU A 119 7.24 4.01 13.03
N SER A 120 8.05 3.93 14.09
CA SER A 120 7.99 2.81 15.02
C SER A 120 6.74 2.89 15.91
N SER A 121 5.74 2.07 15.61
CA SER A 121 4.52 1.94 16.41
C SER A 121 4.85 1.48 17.83
N ASP A 122 5.73 0.49 17.99
CA ASP A 122 6.14 -0.07 19.28
C ASP A 122 6.78 0.98 20.19
N ASP A 123 7.65 1.81 19.62
CA ASP A 123 8.31 2.89 20.36
C ASP A 123 7.29 3.90 20.91
N LEU A 124 6.29 4.28 20.12
CA LEU A 124 5.26 5.23 20.53
C LEU A 124 4.31 4.61 21.56
N ILE A 125 3.94 3.35 21.41
CA ILE A 125 3.14 2.59 22.39
C ILE A 125 3.89 2.50 23.72
N ASN A 126 5.15 2.08 23.71
CA ASN A 126 5.97 1.93 24.90
C ASN A 126 6.19 3.25 25.67
N LYS A 127 6.20 4.37 24.95
CA LYS A 127 6.29 5.72 25.53
C LYS A 127 4.93 6.27 26.01
N GLY A 128 3.82 5.55 25.79
CA GLY A 128 2.47 5.98 26.14
C GLY A 128 1.98 7.20 25.32
N MET A 129 2.46 7.33 24.09
CA MET A 129 2.12 8.45 23.20
C MET A 129 0.85 8.22 22.40
N LEU A 130 0.34 7.00 22.37
CA LEU A 130 -0.85 6.63 21.61
C LEU A 130 -2.05 6.37 22.56
N GLU A 131 -3.24 6.65 22.05
CA GLU A 131 -4.52 6.42 22.73
C GLU A 131 -5.05 5.02 22.41
N ASP A 132 -5.77 4.44 23.36
CA ASP A 132 -6.49 3.18 23.16
C ASP A 132 -7.71 3.39 22.25
N ILE A 133 -7.75 2.69 21.12
CA ILE A 133 -8.83 2.72 20.12
C ILE A 133 -9.62 1.41 20.06
N SER A 134 -9.44 0.52 21.03
CA SER A 134 -10.08 -0.80 21.04
C SER A 134 -11.61 -0.73 21.05
N ASP A 135 -12.21 0.30 21.63
CA ASP A 135 -13.66 0.53 21.62
C ASP A 135 -14.21 0.70 20.21
N ILE A 136 -13.53 1.46 19.35
CA ILE A 136 -13.91 1.70 17.96
C ILE A 136 -13.77 0.40 17.18
N VAL A 137 -12.58 -0.22 17.26
CA VAL A 137 -12.28 -1.43 16.48
C VAL A 137 -13.24 -2.56 16.86
N ASN A 138 -13.52 -2.76 18.16
CA ASN A 138 -14.47 -3.76 18.62
C ASN A 138 -15.89 -3.50 18.12
N SER A 139 -16.31 -2.24 17.97
CA SER A 139 -17.63 -1.87 17.44
C SER A 139 -17.84 -2.27 15.98
N LYS A 140 -16.74 -2.44 15.23
CA LYS A 140 -16.71 -2.78 13.79
C LYS A 140 -16.14 -4.18 13.50
N LYS A 141 -15.77 -4.93 14.54
CA LYS A 141 -15.04 -6.20 14.44
C LYS A 141 -15.68 -7.19 13.45
N GLU A 142 -17.00 -7.26 13.40
CA GLU A 142 -17.72 -8.20 12.52
C GLU A 142 -17.50 -7.92 11.03
N SER A 143 -17.25 -6.68 10.64
CA SER A 143 -16.98 -6.27 9.24
C SER A 143 -15.50 -6.35 8.86
N LEU A 144 -14.60 -6.52 9.81
CA LEU A 144 -13.16 -6.53 9.60
C LEU A 144 -12.60 -7.97 9.59
N PHE A 145 -11.41 -8.17 9.02
CA PHE A 145 -10.69 -9.44 9.11
C PHE A 145 -10.13 -9.63 10.52
N GLU A 146 -10.79 -10.46 11.33
CA GLU A 146 -10.43 -10.69 12.75
C GLU A 146 -8.99 -11.15 12.94
N ASN A 147 -8.51 -12.04 12.08
CA ASN A 147 -7.15 -12.56 12.13
C ASN A 147 -6.09 -11.46 12.00
N ILE A 148 -6.36 -10.41 11.21
CA ILE A 148 -5.49 -9.24 11.10
C ILE A 148 -5.60 -8.40 12.37
N LEU A 149 -6.80 -8.16 12.88
CA LEU A 149 -7.01 -7.36 14.10
C LEU A 149 -6.34 -7.98 15.32
N ASP A 150 -6.40 -9.31 15.46
CA ASP A 150 -5.91 -10.02 16.65
C ASP A 150 -4.41 -9.82 16.88
N VAL A 151 -3.66 -9.44 15.84
CA VAL A 151 -2.22 -9.14 15.94
C VAL A 151 -1.94 -7.83 16.69
N TYR A 152 -2.88 -6.88 16.65
CA TYR A 152 -2.70 -5.53 17.24
C TYR A 152 -3.21 -5.41 18.66
N PHE A 153 -3.80 -6.46 19.21
CA PHE A 153 -4.19 -6.47 20.62
C PHE A 153 -2.98 -6.67 21.54
N THR A 154 -2.79 -5.72 22.44
CA THR A 154 -1.86 -5.80 23.57
C THR A 154 -2.65 -5.67 24.86
N GLU A 155 -2.78 -6.73 25.64
CA GLU A 155 -3.57 -6.74 26.90
C GLU A 155 -5.01 -6.18 26.71
N ASP A 156 -5.72 -6.69 25.70
CA ASP A 156 -7.08 -6.26 25.31
C ASP A 156 -7.19 -4.82 24.76
N LYS A 157 -6.08 -4.16 24.45
CA LYS A 157 -6.02 -2.81 23.88
C LYS A 157 -5.43 -2.80 22.50
N ILE A 158 -5.92 -1.88 21.69
CA ILE A 158 -5.38 -1.55 20.36
C ILE A 158 -4.97 -0.08 20.35
N TYR A 159 -3.74 0.22 19.95
CA TYR A 159 -3.21 1.58 19.86
C TYR A 159 -3.00 2.06 18.44
N SER A 160 -2.87 1.13 17.50
CA SER A 160 -2.72 1.40 16.09
C SER A 160 -3.36 0.28 15.26
N LEU A 161 -3.76 0.58 14.04
CA LEU A 161 -4.42 -0.37 13.15
C LEU A 161 -4.05 -0.05 11.70
N PRO A 162 -3.61 -1.02 10.87
CA PRO A 162 -3.48 -0.80 9.45
C PRO A 162 -4.86 -0.68 8.82
N LEU A 163 -5.01 0.19 7.85
CA LEU A 163 -6.23 0.27 7.05
C LEU A 163 -6.19 -0.69 5.86
N ARG A 164 -4.98 -1.07 5.45
CA ARG A 164 -4.74 -1.96 4.30
C ARG A 164 -3.56 -2.87 4.56
N VAL A 165 -3.51 -3.99 3.82
CA VAL A 165 -2.41 -4.95 3.87
C VAL A 165 -1.98 -5.33 2.46
N LYS A 166 -0.68 -5.57 2.26
CA LYS A 166 -0.13 -6.18 1.05
C LYS A 166 0.33 -7.61 1.37
N ILE A 167 0.13 -8.52 0.43
CA ILE A 167 0.34 -9.95 0.66
C ILE A 167 1.50 -10.42 -0.21
N PRO A 168 2.63 -10.88 0.36
CA PRO A 168 3.74 -11.39 -0.42
C PRO A 168 3.38 -12.73 -1.06
N VAL A 169 3.51 -12.81 -2.38
CA VAL A 169 3.19 -14.00 -3.17
C VAL A 169 4.31 -14.34 -4.14
N ILE A 170 4.32 -15.59 -4.57
CA ILE A 170 5.09 -16.09 -5.70
C ILE A 170 4.11 -16.60 -6.76
N PHE A 171 4.36 -16.29 -8.02
CA PHE A 171 3.56 -16.66 -9.19
C PHE A 171 4.43 -17.32 -10.25
N GLY A 172 3.96 -18.40 -10.87
CA GLY A 172 4.64 -19.14 -11.92
C GLY A 172 4.06 -20.53 -12.10
N GLU A 173 4.72 -21.40 -12.86
CA GLU A 173 4.34 -22.82 -12.95
C GLU A 173 4.42 -23.50 -11.59
N GLU A 174 3.48 -24.41 -11.28
CA GLU A 174 3.36 -25.05 -9.96
C GLU A 174 4.67 -25.72 -9.52
N ASP A 175 5.34 -26.44 -10.41
CA ASP A 175 6.62 -27.10 -10.12
C ASP A 175 7.73 -26.09 -9.81
N ILE A 176 7.73 -24.94 -10.51
CA ILE A 176 8.70 -23.87 -10.31
C ILE A 176 8.47 -23.19 -8.95
N ILE A 177 7.24 -22.71 -8.68
CA ILE A 177 7.00 -22.00 -7.42
C ILE A 177 7.18 -22.87 -6.19
N ASN A 178 6.89 -24.18 -6.26
CA ASN A 178 7.17 -25.11 -5.17
C ASN A 178 8.68 -25.30 -4.93
N LYS A 179 9.48 -25.32 -6.00
CA LYS A 179 10.91 -25.48 -5.97
C LYS A 179 11.64 -24.22 -5.50
N PHE A 180 11.14 -23.04 -5.85
CA PHE A 180 11.74 -21.74 -5.56
C PHE A 180 11.02 -20.98 -4.45
N SER A 181 10.34 -21.68 -3.57
CA SER A 181 9.42 -21.13 -2.57
C SER A 181 10.07 -20.25 -1.50
N ASN A 182 11.38 -20.26 -1.34
CA ASN A 182 12.11 -19.41 -0.38
C ASN A 182 13.53 -19.11 -0.86
N LEU A 183 14.23 -18.21 -0.17
CA LEU A 183 15.55 -17.70 -0.56
C LEU A 183 16.61 -18.81 -0.69
N GLU A 184 16.65 -19.75 0.25
CA GLU A 184 17.59 -20.87 0.23
C GLU A 184 17.32 -21.77 -0.98
N ASN A 185 16.05 -22.08 -1.23
CA ASN A 185 15.66 -22.91 -2.38
C ASN A 185 15.95 -22.23 -3.72
N ILE A 186 15.83 -20.90 -3.81
CA ILE A 186 16.21 -20.13 -5.01
C ILE A 186 17.69 -20.35 -5.29
N LEU A 187 18.54 -20.18 -4.30
CA LEU A 187 20.00 -20.35 -4.45
C LEU A 187 20.41 -21.76 -4.82
N ASP A 188 19.80 -22.76 -4.17
CA ASP A 188 20.13 -24.17 -4.40
C ASP A 188 19.73 -24.67 -5.79
N ASN A 189 18.72 -24.06 -6.41
CA ASN A 189 18.12 -24.55 -7.65
C ASN A 189 18.24 -23.60 -8.85
N LYS A 190 18.74 -22.36 -8.70
CA LYS A 190 18.81 -21.36 -9.78
C LYS A 190 19.46 -21.86 -11.07
N ASP A 191 20.48 -22.71 -10.96
CA ASP A 191 21.20 -23.26 -12.13
C ASP A 191 20.39 -24.27 -12.94
N GLU A 192 19.20 -24.66 -12.47
CA GLU A 192 18.26 -25.50 -13.22
C GLU A 192 17.34 -24.68 -14.14
N ILE A 193 17.33 -23.36 -13.98
CA ILE A 193 16.61 -22.42 -14.83
C ILE A 193 17.55 -21.90 -15.91
N ASN A 194 17.13 -22.02 -17.14
CA ASN A 194 17.91 -21.51 -18.28
C ASN A 194 17.59 -20.03 -18.61
N ASN A 195 16.64 -19.43 -17.90
CA ASN A 195 16.12 -18.09 -18.08
C ASN A 195 16.32 -17.28 -16.80
N ARG A 196 15.77 -16.04 -16.77
CA ARG A 196 15.71 -15.24 -15.56
C ARG A 196 14.69 -15.83 -14.57
N LEU A 197 14.97 -15.67 -13.28
CA LEU A 197 14.04 -16.10 -12.24
C LEU A 197 12.77 -15.22 -12.24
N PHE A 198 12.97 -13.93 -12.09
CA PHE A 198 11.90 -12.96 -11.92
C PHE A 198 12.34 -11.58 -12.43
N GLY A 199 12.06 -11.22 -13.61
CA GLY A 199 12.30 -9.92 -14.16
C GLY A 199 13.68 -9.29 -13.92
N THR A 200 13.85 -8.07 -14.38
CA THR A 200 15.09 -7.32 -14.19
C THR A 200 14.96 -6.46 -12.97
N TYR A 201 15.69 -6.78 -11.92
CA TYR A 201 15.73 -6.00 -10.70
C TYR A 201 17.12 -5.44 -10.44
N SER A 202 17.19 -4.23 -9.88
CA SER A 202 18.43 -3.75 -9.29
C SER A 202 18.77 -4.58 -8.05
N ALA A 203 20.06 -4.60 -7.65
CA ALA A 203 20.47 -5.22 -6.40
C ALA A 203 19.68 -4.67 -5.19
N ARG A 204 19.28 -3.38 -5.26
CA ARG A 204 18.48 -2.72 -4.23
C ARG A 204 17.06 -3.29 -4.16
N ASP A 205 16.41 -3.50 -5.31
CA ASP A 205 15.03 -3.96 -5.34
C ASP A 205 14.93 -5.42 -4.88
N ILE A 206 15.88 -6.26 -5.30
CA ILE A 206 16.00 -7.63 -4.80
C ILE A 206 16.25 -7.63 -3.28
N LEU A 207 17.15 -6.76 -2.80
CA LEU A 207 17.44 -6.62 -1.38
C LEU A 207 16.18 -6.26 -0.58
N ASN A 208 15.45 -5.22 -1.01
CA ASN A 208 14.26 -4.75 -0.31
C ASN A 208 13.16 -5.82 -0.27
N LEU A 209 12.85 -6.42 -1.43
CA LEU A 209 11.84 -7.48 -1.51
C LEU A 209 12.19 -8.65 -0.56
N MET A 210 13.42 -9.14 -0.63
CA MET A 210 13.84 -10.29 0.17
C MET A 210 14.03 -9.95 1.65
N TYR A 211 14.44 -8.71 1.99
CA TYR A 211 14.54 -8.26 3.37
C TYR A 211 13.18 -8.26 4.06
N ASN A 212 12.19 -7.63 3.47
CA ASN A 212 10.85 -7.53 4.03
C ASN A 212 10.25 -8.90 4.37
N ILE A 213 10.54 -9.91 3.55
CA ILE A 213 9.99 -11.26 3.74
C ILE A 213 10.82 -12.11 4.72
N ASN A 214 12.13 -11.85 4.86
CA ASN A 214 13.07 -12.68 5.65
C ASN A 214 13.58 -12.02 6.93
N ASN A 215 13.13 -10.83 7.30
CA ASN A 215 13.67 -10.04 8.40
C ASN A 215 13.64 -10.71 9.78
N ASP A 216 12.70 -11.64 10.04
CA ASP A 216 12.63 -12.38 11.32
C ASP A 216 13.89 -13.14 11.66
N LYS A 217 14.66 -13.56 10.63
CA LYS A 217 15.94 -14.24 10.81
C LYS A 217 17.08 -13.25 11.09
N LEU A 218 16.94 -12.03 10.56
CA LEU A 218 17.97 -10.99 10.60
C LEU A 218 17.92 -10.18 11.91
N ILE A 219 16.71 -9.92 12.39
CA ILE A 219 16.47 -9.17 13.63
C ILE A 219 15.54 -10.02 14.51
N LYS A 220 15.97 -10.32 15.72
CA LYS A 220 15.18 -11.08 16.68
C LYS A 220 15.19 -10.40 18.05
N ASN A 221 14.01 -10.04 18.58
CA ASN A 221 13.87 -9.31 19.83
C ASN A 221 14.71 -8.03 19.85
N ASN A 222 14.67 -7.24 18.79
CA ASN A 222 15.46 -6.03 18.58
C ASN A 222 16.99 -6.25 18.64
N ILE A 223 17.45 -7.49 18.46
CA ILE A 223 18.86 -7.84 18.39
C ILE A 223 19.22 -8.22 16.94
N ILE A 224 20.13 -7.44 16.37
CA ILE A 224 20.68 -7.68 15.04
C ILE A 224 21.56 -8.93 15.04
N ASN A 225 21.23 -9.92 14.20
CA ASN A 225 22.08 -11.09 13.98
C ASN A 225 23.07 -10.82 12.83
N ILE A 226 24.26 -10.36 13.17
CA ILE A 226 25.28 -9.98 12.18
C ILE A 226 25.65 -11.14 11.24
N ASN A 227 25.65 -12.38 11.72
CA ASN A 227 26.00 -13.53 10.89
C ASN A 227 24.91 -13.83 9.87
N GLU A 228 23.64 -13.77 10.28
CA GLU A 228 22.51 -13.93 9.36
C GLU A 228 22.46 -12.80 8.34
N ILE A 229 22.71 -11.55 8.75
CA ILE A 229 22.78 -10.42 7.80
C ILE A 229 23.88 -10.62 6.76
N LYS A 230 25.06 -11.06 7.17
CA LYS A 230 26.13 -11.34 6.21
C LYS A 230 25.75 -12.42 5.21
N LEU A 231 25.21 -13.54 5.71
CA LEU A 231 24.74 -14.63 4.86
C LEU A 231 23.63 -14.14 3.92
N PHE A 232 22.68 -13.38 4.43
CA PHE A 232 21.60 -12.80 3.64
C PHE A 232 22.13 -11.91 2.52
N LEU A 233 23.07 -11.00 2.81
CA LEU A 233 23.67 -10.12 1.79
C LEU A 233 24.49 -10.90 0.75
N GLU A 234 25.19 -11.96 1.16
CA GLU A 234 25.90 -12.85 0.24
C GLU A 234 24.91 -13.58 -0.69
N ASN A 235 23.79 -14.05 -0.16
CA ASN A 235 22.73 -14.69 -0.91
C ASN A 235 22.07 -13.73 -1.92
N ILE A 236 21.75 -12.49 -1.50
CA ILE A 236 21.18 -11.46 -2.39
C ILE A 236 22.16 -11.13 -3.53
N LYS A 237 23.43 -10.98 -3.21
CA LYS A 237 24.47 -10.75 -4.23
C LYS A 237 24.50 -11.88 -5.25
N GLU A 238 24.42 -13.13 -4.83
CA GLU A 238 24.45 -14.30 -5.71
C GLU A 238 23.22 -14.34 -6.64
N ILE A 239 22.01 -14.04 -6.12
CA ILE A 239 20.81 -13.92 -6.93
C ILE A 239 20.95 -12.79 -7.95
N TYR A 240 21.39 -11.61 -7.52
CA TYR A 240 21.59 -10.46 -8.40
C TYR A 240 22.58 -10.77 -9.54
N GLU A 241 23.70 -11.43 -9.23
CA GLU A 241 24.69 -11.79 -10.23
C GLU A 241 24.15 -12.83 -11.23
N PHE A 242 23.31 -13.77 -10.76
CA PHE A 242 22.63 -14.73 -11.61
C PHE A 242 21.64 -14.01 -12.57
N GLU A 243 20.74 -13.16 -12.04
CA GLU A 243 19.81 -12.39 -12.85
C GLU A 243 20.55 -11.54 -13.91
N LYS A 244 21.58 -10.82 -13.48
CA LYS A 244 22.39 -9.98 -14.36
C LYS A 244 23.10 -10.78 -15.47
N SER A 245 23.51 -12.02 -15.21
CA SER A 245 24.16 -12.85 -16.21
C SER A 245 23.21 -13.39 -17.29
N ASN A 246 21.91 -13.37 -17.02
CA ASN A 246 20.85 -13.86 -17.91
C ASN A 246 20.07 -12.75 -18.62
N ILE A 247 20.55 -11.50 -18.55
CA ILE A 247 19.98 -10.37 -19.28
C ILE A 247 20.99 -9.78 -20.25
N ASP A 248 20.54 -9.32 -21.40
CA ASP A 248 21.40 -8.59 -22.32
C ASP A 248 21.77 -7.19 -21.77
N GLU A 249 22.93 -6.69 -22.22
CA GLU A 249 23.49 -5.44 -21.69
C GLU A 249 22.60 -4.21 -21.97
N ASP A 250 21.93 -4.16 -23.12
CA ASP A 250 21.10 -3.02 -23.51
C ASP A 250 19.82 -2.99 -22.64
N SER A 251 19.15 -4.12 -22.48
CA SER A 251 17.97 -4.25 -21.60
C SER A 251 18.31 -3.92 -20.15
N TYR A 252 19.47 -4.37 -19.66
CA TYR A 252 19.92 -4.04 -18.31
C TYR A 252 20.21 -2.55 -18.12
N ASN A 253 20.84 -1.91 -19.10
CA ASN A 253 21.12 -0.47 -19.04
C ASN A 253 19.84 0.36 -19.09
N ASN A 254 18.88 0.01 -19.95
CA ASN A 254 17.58 0.66 -20.00
C ASN A 254 16.83 0.56 -18.66
N TYR A 255 16.89 -0.60 -18.02
CA TYR A 255 16.33 -0.78 -16.69
C TYR A 255 17.03 0.11 -15.65
N LEU A 256 18.35 0.21 -15.66
CA LEU A 256 19.09 1.07 -14.73
C LEU A 256 18.75 2.55 -14.91
N GLU A 257 18.62 3.02 -16.16
CA GLU A 257 18.18 4.40 -16.45
C GLU A 257 16.77 4.66 -15.91
N TYR A 258 15.85 3.72 -16.11
CA TYR A 258 14.51 3.80 -15.55
C TYR A 258 14.53 3.80 -14.02
N ALA A 259 15.27 2.88 -13.40
CA ALA A 259 15.40 2.78 -11.96
C ALA A 259 16.05 4.04 -11.33
N GLU A 260 17.00 4.67 -12.04
CA GLU A 260 17.62 5.93 -11.60
C GLU A 260 16.60 7.09 -11.67
N GLN A 261 15.82 7.20 -12.73
CA GLN A 261 14.74 8.18 -12.84
C GLN A 261 13.71 8.00 -11.71
N MET A 262 13.31 6.75 -11.42
CA MET A 262 12.37 6.41 -10.37
C MET A 262 12.97 6.55 -8.96
N SER A 263 14.28 6.58 -8.82
CA SER A 263 15.00 6.77 -7.54
C SER A 263 15.20 8.24 -7.17
N SER A 264 14.81 9.18 -8.03
CA SER A 264 14.84 10.60 -7.67
C SER A 264 14.00 10.87 -6.41
N GLU A 265 14.39 11.84 -5.62
CA GLU A 265 13.72 12.17 -4.34
C GLU A 265 12.22 12.46 -4.51
N PHE A 266 11.85 13.07 -5.65
CA PHE A 266 10.48 13.30 -6.07
C PHE A 266 9.71 11.98 -6.27
N MET A 267 10.30 11.06 -7.02
CA MET A 267 9.69 9.74 -7.25
C MET A 267 9.67 8.89 -5.99
N LYS A 268 10.59 9.09 -5.04
CA LYS A 268 10.50 8.43 -3.72
C LYS A 268 9.31 8.91 -2.91
N GLN A 269 8.92 10.17 -3.03
CA GLN A 269 7.74 10.71 -2.36
C GLN A 269 6.44 10.28 -3.02
N MET A 270 6.43 10.16 -4.35
CA MET A 270 5.31 9.58 -5.12
C MET A 270 5.23 8.05 -4.94
N SER A 271 6.31 7.41 -4.51
CA SER A 271 6.55 5.98 -4.64
C SER A 271 6.62 5.19 -3.34
N GLU A 272 5.72 5.41 -2.40
CA GLU A 272 5.37 4.30 -1.47
C GLU A 272 5.05 3.01 -2.26
N VAL A 273 4.55 3.16 -3.49
CA VAL A 273 4.22 2.08 -4.43
C VAL A 273 5.46 1.36 -4.97
N TYR A 274 6.59 2.04 -5.20
CA TYR A 274 7.77 1.46 -5.88
C TYR A 274 8.80 0.80 -4.96
N LEU A 275 8.77 1.07 -3.66
CA LEU A 275 9.62 0.36 -2.69
C LEU A 275 9.10 -1.06 -2.40
N GLU A 276 7.85 -1.32 -2.72
CA GLU A 276 7.15 -2.57 -2.47
C GLU A 276 6.61 -3.09 -3.80
N LYS A 277 7.44 -3.83 -4.52
CA LYS A 277 7.09 -4.36 -5.84
C LYS A 277 5.76 -5.12 -5.82
N SER A 278 4.77 -4.63 -6.54
CA SER A 278 3.57 -5.40 -6.85
C SER A 278 3.93 -6.62 -7.70
N ILE A 279 3.17 -7.70 -7.54
CA ILE A 279 3.31 -8.87 -8.40
C ILE A 279 2.96 -8.50 -9.85
N ASP A 280 3.74 -8.98 -10.80
CA ASP A 280 3.49 -8.79 -12.23
C ASP A 280 3.35 -10.14 -12.95
N PRO A 281 2.17 -10.78 -12.83
CA PRO A 281 1.94 -12.10 -13.40
C PRO A 281 1.92 -12.12 -14.94
N ILE A 282 1.66 -10.98 -15.57
CA ILE A 282 1.63 -10.89 -17.04
C ILE A 282 3.03 -10.97 -17.62
N GLU A 283 4.03 -10.42 -16.95
CA GLU A 283 5.43 -10.56 -17.37
C GLU A 283 5.90 -12.03 -17.40
N VAL A 284 5.30 -12.92 -16.57
CA VAL A 284 5.64 -14.35 -16.54
C VAL A 284 5.20 -15.10 -17.83
N LEU A 285 4.31 -14.50 -18.61
CA LEU A 285 3.95 -15.03 -19.93
C LEU A 285 5.07 -14.83 -20.97
N ARG A 286 6.08 -14.03 -20.69
CA ARG A 286 7.25 -13.88 -21.55
C ARG A 286 8.16 -15.11 -21.43
N PRO A 287 8.70 -15.60 -22.56
CA PRO A 287 9.59 -16.77 -22.55
C PRO A 287 10.86 -16.60 -21.70
N GLU A 288 11.24 -15.35 -21.40
CA GLU A 288 12.44 -15.01 -20.65
C GLU A 288 12.28 -15.16 -19.13
N TYR A 289 11.05 -15.27 -18.62
CA TYR A 289 10.79 -15.35 -17.19
C TYR A 289 10.26 -16.73 -16.79
N SER A 290 10.58 -17.15 -15.58
CA SER A 290 10.11 -18.43 -15.01
C SER A 290 9.08 -18.25 -13.92
N MET A 291 9.16 -17.14 -13.20
CA MET A 291 8.27 -16.81 -12.09
C MET A 291 8.34 -15.32 -11.80
N ASP A 292 7.46 -14.85 -10.93
CA ASP A 292 7.58 -13.55 -10.29
C ASP A 292 7.32 -13.63 -8.80
N ILE A 293 7.94 -12.71 -8.03
CA ILE A 293 7.74 -12.53 -6.60
C ILE A 293 7.41 -11.06 -6.36
N GLY A 294 6.34 -10.81 -5.62
CA GLY A 294 5.89 -9.45 -5.32
C GLY A 294 4.73 -9.47 -4.35
N TYR A 295 4.06 -8.33 -4.22
CA TYR A 295 2.91 -8.19 -3.35
C TYR A 295 1.61 -8.13 -4.15
N ILE A 296 0.57 -8.81 -3.68
CA ILE A 296 -0.81 -8.46 -4.07
C ILE A 296 -1.15 -7.19 -3.28
N SER A 297 -1.27 -6.08 -4.00
CA SER A 297 -1.50 -4.73 -3.47
C SER A 297 -2.88 -4.19 -3.82
N SER A 298 -3.61 -4.85 -4.71
CA SER A 298 -4.92 -4.42 -5.18
C SER A 298 -5.75 -5.61 -5.69
N PHE A 299 -7.04 -5.37 -5.91
CA PHE A 299 -7.89 -6.31 -6.62
C PHE A 299 -7.45 -6.52 -8.08
N TYR A 300 -6.84 -5.51 -8.71
CA TYR A 300 -6.32 -5.64 -10.08
C TYR A 300 -5.15 -6.61 -10.18
N ASP A 301 -4.31 -6.72 -9.14
CA ASP A 301 -3.24 -7.74 -9.12
C ASP A 301 -3.82 -9.16 -9.13
N LEU A 302 -4.93 -9.39 -8.40
CA LEU A 302 -5.64 -10.67 -8.45
C LEU A 302 -6.27 -10.93 -9.83
N ALA A 303 -6.79 -9.89 -10.49
CA ALA A 303 -7.32 -9.98 -11.84
C ALA A 303 -6.22 -10.30 -12.87
N ASN A 304 -5.04 -9.68 -12.74
CA ASN A 304 -3.86 -9.98 -13.55
C ASN A 304 -3.38 -11.42 -13.36
N ILE A 305 -3.33 -11.90 -12.10
CA ILE A 305 -3.01 -13.30 -11.78
C ILE A 305 -3.99 -14.24 -12.50
N TYR A 306 -5.29 -14.00 -12.36
CA TYR A 306 -6.31 -14.84 -12.99
C TYR A 306 -6.19 -14.80 -14.53
N THR A 307 -5.98 -13.62 -15.11
CA THR A 307 -5.83 -13.46 -16.56
C THR A 307 -4.62 -14.25 -17.08
N ALA A 308 -3.47 -14.18 -16.43
CA ALA A 308 -2.29 -14.96 -16.80
C ALA A 308 -2.55 -16.48 -16.69
N MET A 309 -3.26 -16.93 -15.66
CA MET A 309 -3.65 -18.35 -15.49
C MET A 309 -4.64 -18.82 -16.56
N GLN A 310 -5.36 -17.93 -17.25
CA GLN A 310 -6.21 -18.29 -18.38
C GLN A 310 -5.41 -18.50 -19.69
N GLU A 311 -4.25 -17.87 -19.79
CA GLU A 311 -3.35 -18.04 -20.95
C GLU A 311 -2.48 -19.30 -20.83
N ASP A 312 -2.10 -19.66 -19.58
CA ASP A 312 -1.39 -20.92 -19.30
C ASP A 312 -1.96 -21.59 -18.05
N GLU A 313 -2.60 -22.74 -18.22
CA GLU A 313 -3.23 -23.52 -17.14
C GLU A 313 -2.25 -24.12 -16.12
N ASN A 314 -0.94 -24.12 -16.42
CA ASN A 314 0.09 -24.58 -15.49
C ASN A 314 0.49 -23.51 -14.47
N LEU A 315 0.12 -22.25 -14.73
CA LEU A 315 0.43 -21.13 -13.83
C LEU A 315 -0.46 -21.15 -12.60
N THR A 316 0.13 -20.82 -11.48
CA THR A 316 -0.57 -20.66 -10.20
C THR A 316 0.18 -19.70 -9.27
N TYR A 317 -0.37 -19.41 -8.11
CA TYR A 317 0.27 -18.58 -7.09
C TYR A 317 0.09 -19.16 -5.69
N ASN A 318 1.04 -18.85 -4.81
CA ASN A 318 0.99 -19.13 -3.39
C ASN A 318 1.58 -17.95 -2.60
N THR A 319 1.34 -17.92 -1.28
CA THR A 319 2.09 -17.01 -0.42
C THR A 319 3.58 -17.35 -0.47
N TYR A 320 4.43 -16.32 -0.59
CA TYR A 320 5.87 -16.55 -0.64
C TYR A 320 6.38 -17.20 0.66
N ALA A 321 7.23 -18.22 0.51
CA ALA A 321 7.75 -19.03 1.61
C ALA A 321 6.68 -19.74 2.46
N GLY A 322 5.45 -19.92 1.94
CA GLY A 322 4.32 -20.44 2.72
C GLY A 322 4.01 -19.58 3.94
N SER A 323 4.39 -18.30 3.90
CA SER A 323 4.25 -17.39 5.03
C SER A 323 2.82 -16.88 5.12
N ASN A 324 2.32 -16.77 6.35
CA ASN A 324 1.06 -16.10 6.66
C ASN A 324 1.31 -14.63 7.06
N LYS A 325 2.28 -14.00 6.41
CA LYS A 325 2.71 -12.63 6.67
C LYS A 325 1.99 -11.64 5.77
N PHE A 326 1.89 -10.41 6.23
CA PHE A 326 1.38 -9.29 5.46
C PHE A 326 2.19 -8.02 5.77
N LEU A 327 2.28 -7.14 4.79
CA LEU A 327 2.85 -5.81 4.96
C LEU A 327 1.72 -4.84 5.29
N GLU A 328 1.88 -4.11 6.37
CA GLU A 328 0.94 -3.11 6.85
C GLU A 328 0.99 -1.85 5.99
N LYS A 329 -0.16 -1.23 5.76
CA LYS A 329 -0.26 0.06 5.05
C LYS A 329 -1.31 0.96 5.68
N ASN A 330 -1.03 2.25 5.66
CA ASN A 330 -1.89 3.28 6.24
C ASN A 330 -2.22 2.96 7.72
N ILE A 331 -1.18 2.76 8.52
CA ILE A 331 -1.31 2.42 9.96
C ILE A 331 -1.77 3.66 10.70
N ILE A 332 -3.01 3.66 11.18
CA ILE A 332 -3.64 4.81 11.84
C ILE A 332 -3.64 4.68 13.36
N SER A 333 -3.47 5.79 14.06
CA SER A 333 -3.51 5.90 15.53
C SER A 333 -4.01 7.28 15.98
N ILE A 334 -4.38 7.41 17.24
CA ILE A 334 -4.69 8.68 17.90
C ILE A 334 -3.58 9.00 18.89
N THR A 335 -3.15 10.26 18.98
CA THR A 335 -2.17 10.66 19.99
C THR A 335 -2.81 10.77 21.36
N SER A 336 -2.10 10.32 22.40
CA SER A 336 -2.61 10.39 23.78
C SER A 336 -2.83 11.83 24.27
N LYS A 337 -2.17 12.81 23.65
CA LYS A 337 -2.25 14.24 23.93
C LYS A 337 -3.37 14.97 23.21
N SER A 338 -4.01 14.35 22.23
CA SER A 338 -5.12 14.97 21.51
C SER A 338 -6.21 15.48 22.47
N ASN A 339 -6.63 16.71 22.26
CA ASN A 339 -7.80 17.31 22.90
C ASN A 339 -9.09 17.09 22.09
N LYS A 340 -8.98 16.43 20.90
CA LYS A 340 -10.04 16.20 19.92
C LYS A 340 -10.32 14.69 19.73
N LYS A 341 -10.13 13.91 20.80
CA LYS A 341 -10.23 12.44 20.75
C LYS A 341 -11.54 11.93 20.18
N GLU A 342 -12.67 12.59 20.48
CA GLU A 342 -13.98 12.16 20.00
C GLU A 342 -14.07 12.27 18.46
N ILE A 343 -13.59 13.37 17.86
CA ILE A 343 -13.58 13.54 16.40
C ILE A 343 -12.54 12.62 15.77
N ALA A 344 -11.36 12.48 16.39
CA ALA A 344 -10.35 11.55 15.92
C ALA A 344 -10.86 10.10 15.91
N LYS A 345 -11.62 9.70 16.94
CA LYS A 345 -12.29 8.40 17.01
C LYS A 345 -13.36 8.24 15.93
N ASP A 346 -14.15 9.28 15.67
CA ASP A 346 -15.16 9.29 14.62
C ASP A 346 -14.49 9.16 13.24
N PHE A 347 -13.38 9.86 13.01
CA PHE A 347 -12.60 9.72 11.80
C PHE A 347 -12.06 8.28 11.61
N ILE A 348 -11.50 7.65 12.66
CA ILE A 348 -11.06 6.24 12.56
C ILE A 348 -12.25 5.33 12.24
N SER A 349 -13.38 5.50 12.94
CA SER A 349 -14.60 4.74 12.65
C SER A 349 -15.06 4.89 11.21
N TYR A 350 -14.92 6.09 10.64
CA TYR A 350 -15.25 6.39 9.25
C TYR A 350 -14.31 5.69 8.25
N VAL A 351 -12.99 5.76 8.47
CA VAL A 351 -12.04 5.22 7.50
C VAL A 351 -11.94 3.69 7.52
N ILE A 352 -12.37 3.02 8.59
CA ILE A 352 -12.48 1.55 8.64
C ILE A 352 -13.84 1.02 8.13
N ASP A 353 -14.80 1.90 7.85
CA ASP A 353 -16.09 1.50 7.30
C ASP A 353 -15.99 1.06 5.84
N LYS A 354 -16.95 0.24 5.43
CA LYS A 354 -17.08 -0.30 4.08
C LYS A 354 -16.92 0.79 3.01
N LYS A 355 -17.65 1.91 3.14
CA LYS A 355 -17.66 3.01 2.15
C LYS A 355 -16.27 3.57 1.88
N SER A 356 -15.50 3.86 2.94
CA SER A 356 -14.15 4.41 2.82
C SER A 356 -13.14 3.38 2.34
N GLN A 357 -13.36 2.10 2.66
CA GLN A 357 -12.47 1.00 2.30
C GLN A 357 -12.75 0.41 0.90
N GLU A 358 -13.89 0.73 0.26
CA GLU A 358 -14.24 0.29 -1.10
C GLU A 358 -13.38 0.90 -2.19
N ILE A 359 -12.56 1.88 -1.86
CA ILE A 359 -11.61 2.49 -2.79
C ILE A 359 -10.61 1.42 -3.21
N ASN A 360 -10.63 1.10 -4.49
CA ASN A 360 -9.68 0.14 -5.06
C ASN A 360 -8.46 0.90 -5.57
N ASN A 361 -7.41 0.89 -4.77
CA ASN A 361 -6.12 1.49 -5.12
C ASN A 361 -4.99 0.47 -4.93
N TYR A 362 -3.79 0.78 -5.40
CA TYR A 362 -2.61 -0.09 -5.31
C TYR A 362 -1.91 -0.04 -3.94
N GLN A 363 -2.52 0.55 -2.92
CA GLN A 363 -1.92 0.70 -1.60
C GLN A 363 -2.23 -0.44 -0.64
N GLY A 364 -2.87 -1.49 -1.11
CA GLY A 364 -3.14 -2.69 -0.32
C GLY A 364 -4.61 -3.12 -0.35
N ILE A 365 -4.82 -4.35 0.07
CA ILE A 365 -6.14 -4.96 0.26
C ILE A 365 -6.80 -4.35 1.51
N PRO A 366 -8.07 -3.93 1.45
CA PRO A 366 -8.76 -3.38 2.62
C PRO A 366 -8.88 -4.40 3.75
N ILE A 367 -8.74 -3.94 5.00
CA ILE A 367 -9.01 -4.80 6.17
C ILE A 367 -10.51 -5.03 6.41
N ASN A 368 -11.37 -4.27 5.76
CA ASN A 368 -12.82 -4.46 5.80
C ASN A 368 -13.22 -5.51 4.75
N LYS A 369 -13.66 -6.70 5.22
CA LYS A 369 -14.03 -7.82 4.34
C LYS A 369 -15.28 -7.55 3.48
N GLU A 370 -16.19 -6.68 3.96
CA GLU A 370 -17.37 -6.29 3.18
C GLU A 370 -17.00 -5.34 2.04
N ALA A 371 -15.98 -4.49 2.27
CA ALA A 371 -15.43 -3.61 1.22
C ALA A 371 -14.74 -4.44 0.13
N LEU A 372 -13.90 -5.42 0.52
CA LEU A 372 -13.25 -6.32 -0.44
C LEU A 372 -14.29 -7.09 -1.28
N LEU A 373 -15.32 -7.63 -0.64
CA LEU A 373 -16.43 -8.30 -1.34
C LEU A 373 -17.18 -7.34 -2.27
N SER A 374 -17.36 -6.09 -1.86
CA SER A 374 -18.04 -5.09 -2.69
C SER A 374 -17.22 -4.74 -3.92
N ILE A 375 -15.90 -4.55 -3.79
CA ILE A 375 -14.98 -4.33 -4.91
C ILE A 375 -15.08 -5.50 -5.90
N TYR A 376 -15.05 -6.73 -5.41
CA TYR A 376 -15.23 -7.92 -6.25
C TYR A 376 -16.58 -7.91 -6.98
N ASN A 377 -17.70 -7.70 -6.25
CA ASN A 377 -19.03 -7.73 -6.83
C ASN A 377 -19.29 -6.67 -7.89
N LYS A 378 -18.69 -5.47 -7.74
CA LYS A 378 -18.77 -4.39 -8.73
C LYS A 378 -18.13 -4.79 -10.07
N ASN A 379 -17.14 -5.67 -10.02
CA ASN A 379 -16.38 -6.13 -11.18
C ASN A 379 -16.81 -7.53 -11.69
N LEU A 380 -17.67 -8.23 -10.97
CA LEU A 380 -18.08 -9.60 -11.28
C LEU A 380 -18.71 -9.70 -12.69
N GLY A 381 -18.16 -10.59 -13.50
CA GLY A 381 -18.60 -10.79 -14.89
C GLY A 381 -18.09 -9.73 -15.87
N ASN A 382 -17.19 -8.85 -15.44
CA ASN A 382 -16.49 -7.95 -16.33
C ASN A 382 -15.26 -8.63 -16.95
N ASP A 383 -15.30 -8.84 -18.25
CA ASP A 383 -14.24 -9.49 -19.02
C ASP A 383 -13.20 -8.47 -19.56
N ASN A 384 -13.35 -7.20 -19.21
CA ASN A 384 -12.43 -6.13 -19.61
C ASN A 384 -12.32 -5.08 -18.49
N LEU A 385 -11.44 -5.34 -17.53
CA LEU A 385 -11.06 -4.40 -16.45
C LEU A 385 -9.93 -3.46 -16.89
N GLY A 386 -9.40 -3.65 -18.09
CA GLY A 386 -8.29 -2.94 -18.70
C GLY A 386 -7.59 -3.83 -19.71
N GLY A 387 -6.69 -3.27 -20.49
CA GLY A 387 -5.87 -4.00 -21.45
C GLY A 387 -4.40 -3.93 -21.10
N VAL A 388 -3.65 -5.01 -21.33
CA VAL A 388 -2.19 -5.04 -21.23
C VAL A 388 -1.60 -5.69 -22.45
N GLY A 389 -0.58 -5.04 -23.03
CA GLY A 389 0.19 -5.56 -24.15
C GLY A 389 1.64 -5.76 -23.74
N ILE A 390 2.18 -6.94 -24.03
CA ILE A 390 3.60 -7.22 -23.90
C ILE A 390 4.15 -7.71 -25.24
N SER A 391 5.32 -7.25 -25.61
CA SER A 391 5.97 -7.66 -26.86
C SER A 391 7.46 -7.88 -26.66
N GLY A 392 8.02 -8.74 -27.49
CA GLY A 392 9.44 -9.06 -27.50
C GLY A 392 9.87 -9.64 -28.85
N GLU A 393 11.08 -10.16 -28.94
CA GLU A 393 11.59 -10.75 -30.16
C GLU A 393 10.82 -12.04 -30.51
N GLY A 394 9.90 -11.92 -31.47
CA GLY A 394 9.13 -13.06 -31.98
C GLY A 394 7.81 -13.35 -31.27
N TYR A 395 7.38 -12.50 -30.36
CA TYR A 395 6.05 -12.61 -29.72
C TYR A 395 5.40 -11.24 -29.49
N GLU A 396 4.08 -11.23 -29.49
CA GLU A 396 3.22 -10.11 -29.10
C GLU A 396 1.99 -10.71 -28.41
N ILE A 397 1.68 -10.24 -27.22
CA ILE A 397 0.57 -10.72 -26.37
C ILE A 397 -0.25 -9.49 -26.00
N ASP A 398 -1.50 -9.46 -26.43
CA ASP A 398 -2.50 -8.45 -26.03
C ASP A 398 -3.61 -9.16 -25.25
N LEU A 399 -3.86 -8.72 -24.03
CA LEU A 399 -4.82 -9.34 -23.13
C LEU A 399 -5.80 -8.31 -22.59
N ASP A 400 -7.08 -8.71 -22.54
CA ASP A 400 -8.08 -8.05 -21.72
C ASP A 400 -8.02 -8.63 -20.30
N ILE A 401 -7.84 -7.76 -19.32
CA ILE A 401 -7.79 -8.16 -17.90
C ILE A 401 -9.20 -8.54 -17.44
N LYS A 402 -9.34 -9.77 -16.93
CA LYS A 402 -10.62 -10.38 -16.58
C LYS A 402 -10.85 -10.42 -15.08
N CYS A 403 -12.08 -10.16 -14.67
CA CYS A 403 -12.47 -10.41 -13.28
C CYS A 403 -12.37 -11.91 -12.95
N PRO A 404 -11.70 -12.31 -11.84
CA PRO A 404 -11.63 -13.70 -11.44
C PRO A 404 -13.03 -14.25 -11.06
N PRO A 405 -13.29 -15.55 -11.31
CA PRO A 405 -14.52 -16.19 -10.86
C PRO A 405 -14.54 -16.33 -9.34
N GLU A 406 -15.73 -16.64 -8.78
CA GLU A 406 -15.94 -16.78 -7.36
C GLU A 406 -15.00 -17.79 -6.68
N GLU A 407 -14.62 -18.85 -7.38
CA GLU A 407 -13.67 -19.86 -6.87
C GLU A 407 -12.30 -19.27 -6.59
N GLU A 408 -11.73 -18.50 -7.52
CA GLU A 408 -10.43 -17.84 -7.37
C GLU A 408 -10.50 -16.69 -6.34
N TYR A 409 -11.59 -15.93 -6.33
CA TYR A 409 -11.82 -14.96 -5.29
C TYR A 409 -11.85 -15.58 -3.89
N ASN A 410 -12.54 -16.71 -3.73
CA ASN A 410 -12.61 -17.43 -2.45
C ASN A 410 -11.26 -18.03 -2.05
N LYS A 411 -10.46 -18.52 -3.00
CA LYS A 411 -9.06 -18.94 -2.75
C LYS A 411 -8.24 -17.77 -2.20
N PHE A 412 -8.34 -16.60 -2.80
CA PHE A 412 -7.67 -15.40 -2.33
C PHE A 412 -8.14 -14.96 -0.93
N VAL A 413 -9.45 -14.89 -0.69
CA VAL A 413 -10.02 -14.57 0.63
C VAL A 413 -9.56 -15.56 1.69
N ASN A 414 -9.39 -16.84 1.34
CA ASN A 414 -8.83 -17.82 2.26
C ASN A 414 -7.37 -17.52 2.62
N ILE A 415 -6.57 -17.02 1.68
CA ILE A 415 -5.20 -16.53 1.99
C ILE A 415 -5.28 -15.37 3.00
N VAL A 416 -6.14 -14.37 2.75
CA VAL A 416 -6.31 -13.23 3.65
C VAL A 416 -6.72 -13.68 5.07
N ASN A 417 -7.64 -14.63 5.19
CA ASN A 417 -8.10 -15.17 6.47
C ASN A 417 -7.01 -15.95 7.24
N ASN A 418 -5.94 -16.34 6.59
CA ASN A 418 -4.81 -17.05 7.23
C ASN A 418 -3.62 -16.16 7.55
N LEU A 419 -3.67 -14.86 7.27
CA LEU A 419 -2.63 -13.92 7.64
C LEU A 419 -2.61 -13.74 9.17
N ILE A 420 -1.43 -13.86 9.79
CA ILE A 420 -1.28 -13.86 11.25
C ILE A 420 -0.08 -13.07 11.77
N SER A 421 0.72 -12.48 10.88
CA SER A 421 1.94 -11.77 11.30
C SER A 421 2.24 -10.60 10.38
N PRO A 422 2.38 -9.37 10.91
CA PRO A 422 2.90 -8.26 10.14
C PRO A 422 4.36 -8.48 9.78
N ILE A 423 4.78 -7.90 8.68
CA ILE A 423 6.18 -7.78 8.29
C ILE A 423 6.71 -6.51 8.98
N ASN A 424 7.48 -6.68 10.04
CA ASN A 424 8.11 -5.53 10.70
C ASN A 424 9.23 -5.00 9.81
N ILE A 425 9.08 -3.75 9.38
CA ILE A 425 10.08 -3.02 8.60
C ILE A 425 10.96 -2.13 9.51
N ASP A 426 10.61 -1.99 10.80
CA ASP A 426 11.27 -1.17 11.82
C ASP A 426 12.72 -1.61 12.16
#